data_879ee2c283e7a655244844a8570e13d6
#
_entry.id   879ee2c283e7a655244844a8570e13d6
#
_cell.length_a   1.000
_cell.length_b   1.000
_cell.length_c   1.000
_cell.angle_alpha   90.00
_cell.angle_beta   90.00
_cell.angle_gamma   90.00
#
_symmetry.space_group_name_H-M   'P 1'
#
loop_
_entity.id
_entity.type
_entity.pdbx_description
1 polymer ?
#
loop_
_entity_poly.entity_id
_entity_poly.type
_entity_poly.pdbx_seq_one_letter_code
_entity_poly.pdbx_strand_id
1 'polypeptide(L)'
;MIPAEKVEAIVSKHNSIEKELSSGNVDPKSFADKSKEYSELGIILKNAIGYLNFENEKKDLENIINDEKSDNDMINLAKIELNELEKQNKINENKLKIFLLPKDLDDNKNAIVEIRAGTGGLEATLFCSDLFKMYEKVCSKKKWKLDIISISKSEAGGFKEVIFSVSG
;
A
#
# COMPACT_ATOMS: atom_id res chain seq x y z
N MET A 1 14.13 3.89 12.70
CA MET A 1 13.79 2.59 13.32
C MET A 1 12.41 2.71 13.95
N ILE A 2 11.53 1.75 13.73
CA ILE A 2 10.17 1.72 14.31
C ILE A 2 10.26 0.97 15.64
N PRO A 3 9.61 1.44 16.73
CA PRO A 3 9.54 0.67 17.97
C PRO A 3 8.92 -0.71 17.75
N ALA A 4 9.58 -1.77 18.22
CA ALA A 4 9.12 -3.16 18.05
C ALA A 4 7.69 -3.37 18.58
N GLU A 5 7.37 -2.76 19.72
CA GLU A 5 6.03 -2.82 20.34
C GLU A 5 4.90 -2.41 19.38
N LYS A 6 5.14 -1.38 18.52
CA LYS A 6 4.14 -0.95 17.53
C LYS A 6 3.94 -1.98 16.43
N VAL A 7 5.00 -2.67 16.04
CA VAL A 7 4.94 -3.71 15.00
C VAL A 7 4.33 -4.98 15.56
N GLU A 8 4.67 -5.36 16.78
CA GLU A 8 4.05 -6.47 17.52
C GLU A 8 2.54 -6.27 17.70
N ALA A 9 2.12 -5.03 17.96
CA ALA A 9 0.69 -4.69 18.06
C ALA A 9 -0.07 -4.98 16.75
N ILE A 10 0.55 -4.75 15.58
CA ILE A 10 -0.04 -5.08 14.28
C ILE A 10 -0.25 -6.59 14.16
N VAL A 11 0.79 -7.39 14.46
CA VAL A 11 0.73 -8.86 14.38
C VAL A 11 -0.30 -9.42 15.38
N SER A 12 -0.28 -8.93 16.62
CA SER A 12 -1.21 -9.36 17.66
C SER A 12 -2.65 -9.02 17.31
N LYS A 13 -2.90 -7.85 16.76
CA LYS A 13 -4.23 -7.42 16.35
C LYS A 13 -4.75 -8.25 15.17
N HIS A 14 -3.92 -8.51 14.17
CA HIS A 14 -4.27 -9.40 13.07
C HIS A 14 -4.69 -10.79 13.58
N ASN A 15 -3.87 -11.41 14.44
CA ASN A 15 -4.14 -12.73 14.99
C ASN A 15 -5.40 -12.76 15.89
N SER A 16 -5.68 -11.67 16.61
CA SER A 16 -6.90 -11.54 17.41
C SER A 16 -8.15 -11.52 16.53
N ILE A 17 -8.13 -10.69 15.48
CA ILE A 17 -9.25 -10.58 14.54
C ILE A 17 -9.46 -11.90 13.79
N GLU A 18 -8.39 -12.57 13.39
CA GLU A 18 -8.44 -13.90 12.75
C GLU A 18 -9.16 -14.92 13.64
N LYS A 19 -8.79 -14.98 14.92
CA LYS A 19 -9.44 -15.87 15.89
C LYS A 19 -10.92 -15.53 16.08
N GLU A 20 -11.26 -14.25 16.14
CA GLU A 20 -12.64 -13.82 16.28
C GLU A 20 -13.48 -14.18 15.05
N LEU A 21 -12.97 -13.90 13.84
CA LEU A 21 -13.66 -14.24 12.59
C LEU A 21 -13.83 -15.76 12.41
N SER A 22 -12.82 -16.55 12.80
CA SER A 22 -12.87 -18.02 12.70
C SER A 22 -13.76 -18.67 13.77
N SER A 23 -14.02 -18.01 14.89
CA SER A 23 -14.90 -18.54 15.94
C SER A 23 -16.39 -18.61 15.56
N GLY A 24 -16.79 -17.88 14.51
CA GLY A 24 -18.19 -17.78 14.05
C GLY A 24 -19.11 -16.96 14.96
N ASN A 25 -18.61 -16.41 16.07
CA ASN A 25 -19.38 -15.65 17.05
C ASN A 25 -19.30 -14.13 16.86
N VAL A 26 -19.11 -13.67 15.62
CA VAL A 26 -19.01 -12.23 15.33
C VAL A 26 -20.40 -11.66 15.05
N ASP A 27 -20.74 -10.56 15.71
CA ASP A 27 -21.96 -9.82 15.41
C ASP A 27 -22.00 -9.41 13.94
N PRO A 28 -23.10 -9.69 13.19
CA PRO A 28 -23.21 -9.33 11.76
C PRO A 28 -22.92 -7.87 11.46
N LYS A 29 -23.19 -6.94 12.38
CA LYS A 29 -22.90 -5.52 12.21
C LYS A 29 -21.41 -5.19 12.25
N SER A 30 -20.64 -5.92 13.05
CA SER A 30 -19.18 -5.72 13.19
C SER A 30 -18.36 -6.61 12.25
N PHE A 31 -18.98 -7.59 11.59
CA PHE A 31 -18.30 -8.53 10.72
C PHE A 31 -17.64 -7.86 9.52
N ALA A 32 -18.36 -6.93 8.88
CA ALA A 32 -17.83 -6.20 7.71
C ALA A 32 -16.61 -5.36 8.09
N ASP A 33 -16.68 -4.64 9.21
CA ASP A 33 -15.57 -3.78 9.68
C ASP A 33 -14.36 -4.61 10.08
N LYS A 34 -14.57 -5.72 10.81
CA LYS A 34 -13.49 -6.64 11.20
C LYS A 34 -12.86 -7.33 9.99
N SER A 35 -13.66 -7.74 9.00
CA SER A 35 -13.15 -8.33 7.77
C SER A 35 -12.31 -7.33 6.95
N LYS A 36 -12.74 -6.08 6.90
CA LYS A 36 -11.97 -5.00 6.26
C LYS A 36 -10.65 -4.78 7.00
N GLU A 37 -10.68 -4.66 8.31
CA GLU A 37 -9.50 -4.46 9.15
C GLU A 37 -8.52 -5.64 9.05
N TYR A 38 -9.01 -6.87 9.06
CA TYR A 38 -8.22 -8.09 8.85
C TYR A 38 -7.49 -8.04 7.50
N SER A 39 -8.21 -7.70 6.43
CA SER A 39 -7.63 -7.57 5.10
C SER A 39 -6.57 -6.48 5.02
N GLU A 40 -6.80 -5.32 5.64
CA GLU A 40 -5.84 -4.22 5.69
C GLU A 40 -4.56 -4.60 6.44
N LEU A 41 -4.69 -5.24 7.60
CA LEU A 41 -3.56 -5.74 8.38
C LEU A 41 -2.81 -6.85 7.65
N GLY A 42 -3.53 -7.71 6.92
CA GLY A 42 -2.96 -8.80 6.11
C GLY A 42 -1.98 -8.30 5.03
N ILE A 43 -2.23 -7.12 4.46
CA ILE A 43 -1.33 -6.52 3.44
C ILE A 43 0.07 -6.28 4.00
N ILE A 44 0.18 -5.87 5.26
CA ILE A 44 1.45 -5.49 5.88
C ILE A 44 2.06 -6.59 6.76
N LEU A 45 1.29 -7.64 7.09
CA LEU A 45 1.68 -8.68 8.04
C LEU A 45 3.04 -9.32 7.74
N LYS A 46 3.27 -9.70 6.47
CA LYS A 46 4.54 -10.29 6.05
C LYS A 46 5.73 -9.35 6.32
N ASN A 47 5.54 -8.05 6.07
CA ASN A 47 6.57 -7.05 6.31
C ASN A 47 6.81 -6.83 7.81
N ALA A 48 5.74 -6.90 8.63
CA ALA A 48 5.82 -6.80 10.08
C ALA A 48 6.60 -7.97 10.70
N ILE A 49 6.28 -9.19 10.30
CA ILE A 49 7.00 -10.40 10.78
C ILE A 49 8.47 -10.35 10.36
N GLY A 50 8.76 -10.03 9.08
CA GLY A 50 10.14 -9.92 8.61
C GLY A 50 10.93 -8.82 9.32
N TYR A 51 10.29 -7.69 9.70
CA TYR A 51 10.93 -6.64 10.47
C TYR A 51 11.27 -7.08 11.91
N LEU A 52 10.36 -7.82 12.56
CA LEU A 52 10.57 -8.33 13.92
C LEU A 52 11.65 -9.42 13.97
N ASN A 53 11.73 -10.26 12.96
CA ASN A 53 12.71 -11.36 12.89
C ASN A 53 14.10 -10.89 12.48
N PHE A 54 14.22 -9.71 11.89
CA PHE A 54 15.47 -9.20 11.30
C PHE A 54 16.68 -9.30 12.24
N GLU A 55 16.57 -8.86 13.49
CA GLU A 55 17.69 -8.85 14.43
C GLU A 55 18.17 -10.27 14.78
N ASN A 56 17.25 -11.23 14.86
CA ASN A 56 17.61 -12.63 15.14
C ASN A 56 18.28 -13.27 13.92
N GLU A 57 17.68 -13.11 12.74
CA GLU A 57 18.23 -13.65 11.48
C GLU A 57 19.61 -13.03 11.17
N LYS A 58 19.76 -11.73 11.41
CA LYS A 58 21.03 -11.03 11.26
C LYS A 58 22.10 -11.62 12.18
N LYS A 59 21.76 -11.81 13.46
CA LYS A 59 22.67 -12.38 14.45
C LYS A 59 23.10 -13.82 14.09
N ASP A 60 22.17 -14.62 13.58
CA ASP A 60 22.47 -15.99 13.15
C ASP A 60 23.46 -15.99 11.97
N LEU A 61 23.26 -15.12 10.98
CA LEU A 61 24.19 -14.98 9.86
C LEU A 61 25.56 -14.44 10.30
N GLU A 62 25.60 -13.46 11.21
CA GLU A 62 26.85 -12.94 11.78
C GLU A 62 27.62 -14.03 12.55
N ASN A 63 26.92 -14.90 13.27
CA ASN A 63 27.54 -16.05 13.95
C ASN A 63 28.23 -17.00 12.95
N ILE A 64 27.56 -17.29 11.80
CA ILE A 64 28.16 -18.14 10.75
C ILE A 64 29.40 -17.48 10.16
N ILE A 65 29.35 -16.15 9.93
CA ILE A 65 30.46 -15.40 9.34
C ILE A 65 31.68 -15.37 10.28
N ASN A 66 31.45 -15.33 11.59
CA ASN A 66 32.47 -15.20 12.61
C ASN A 66 32.95 -16.56 13.20
N ASP A 67 32.33 -17.67 12.83
CA ASP A 67 32.74 -19.01 13.30
C ASP A 67 33.99 -19.48 12.52
N GLU A 68 35.09 -19.65 13.24
CA GLU A 68 36.35 -20.13 12.67
C GLU A 68 36.26 -21.53 12.03
N LYS A 69 35.19 -22.29 12.32
CA LYS A 69 34.95 -23.63 11.76
C LYS A 69 34.10 -23.60 10.49
N SER A 70 33.56 -22.46 10.13
CA SER A 70 32.76 -22.33 8.92
C SER A 70 33.64 -22.41 7.67
N ASP A 71 33.17 -23.12 6.66
CA ASP A 71 33.79 -23.18 5.35
C ASP A 71 33.68 -21.80 4.63
N ASN A 72 34.67 -21.49 3.79
CA ASN A 72 34.71 -20.25 3.03
C ASN A 72 33.46 -20.04 2.16
N ASP A 73 32.90 -21.10 1.61
CA ASP A 73 31.69 -21.03 0.80
C ASP A 73 30.47 -20.68 1.66
N MET A 74 30.37 -21.24 2.87
CA MET A 74 29.33 -20.88 3.84
C MET A 74 29.43 -19.41 4.28
N ILE A 75 30.64 -18.93 4.55
CA ILE A 75 30.90 -17.54 4.92
C ILE A 75 30.49 -16.58 3.78
N ASN A 76 30.82 -16.93 2.54
CA ASN A 76 30.46 -16.12 1.39
C ASN A 76 28.94 -16.09 1.16
N LEU A 77 28.27 -17.23 1.29
CA LEU A 77 26.81 -17.31 1.22
C LEU A 77 26.15 -16.48 2.32
N ALA A 78 26.59 -16.62 3.56
CA ALA A 78 26.07 -15.86 4.69
C ALA A 78 26.25 -14.34 4.52
N LYS A 79 27.35 -13.88 3.93
CA LYS A 79 27.56 -12.46 3.58
C LYS A 79 26.59 -11.95 2.52
N ILE A 80 26.33 -12.76 1.49
CA ILE A 80 25.36 -12.42 0.44
C ILE A 80 23.96 -12.33 1.04
N GLU A 81 23.59 -13.32 1.84
CA GLU A 81 22.28 -13.39 2.50
C GLU A 81 22.07 -12.24 3.50
N LEU A 82 23.09 -11.89 4.27
CA LEU A 82 23.06 -10.74 5.17
C LEU A 82 22.79 -9.41 4.42
N ASN A 83 23.47 -9.21 3.29
CA ASN A 83 23.25 -8.01 2.47
C ASN A 83 21.81 -7.95 1.90
N GLU A 84 21.26 -9.10 1.50
CA GLU A 84 19.88 -9.16 1.01
C GLU A 84 18.87 -8.94 2.14
N LEU A 85 19.11 -9.54 3.31
CA LEU A 85 18.34 -9.36 4.52
C LEU A 85 18.28 -7.87 4.94
N GLU A 86 19.40 -7.17 4.93
CA GLU A 86 19.45 -5.73 5.25
C GLU A 86 18.68 -4.88 4.25
N LYS A 87 18.76 -5.18 2.95
CA LYS A 87 17.96 -4.51 1.92
C LYS A 87 16.48 -4.75 2.12
N GLN A 88 16.10 -6.00 2.39
CA GLN A 88 14.70 -6.37 2.62
C GLN A 88 14.16 -5.70 3.90
N ASN A 89 14.96 -5.62 4.96
CA ASN A 89 14.56 -4.95 6.19
C ASN A 89 14.29 -3.45 5.96
N LYS A 90 15.10 -2.79 5.14
CA LYS A 90 14.87 -1.38 4.78
C LYS A 90 13.56 -1.18 4.01
N ILE A 91 13.22 -2.14 3.13
CA ILE A 91 11.93 -2.15 2.41
C ILE A 91 10.78 -2.35 3.40
N ASN A 92 10.91 -3.32 4.31
CA ASN A 92 9.92 -3.60 5.35
C ASN A 92 9.69 -2.38 6.25
N GLU A 93 10.76 -1.76 6.72
CA GLU A 93 10.70 -0.56 7.55
C GLU A 93 9.95 0.59 6.84
N ASN A 94 10.26 0.85 5.57
CA ASN A 94 9.60 1.90 4.82
C ASN A 94 8.11 1.63 4.62
N LYS A 95 7.73 0.40 4.30
CA LYS A 95 6.32 0.02 4.17
C LYS A 95 5.56 0.14 5.49
N LEU A 96 6.19 -0.27 6.59
CA LEU A 96 5.62 -0.14 7.92
C LEU A 96 5.46 1.33 8.33
N LYS A 97 6.44 2.19 8.04
CA LYS A 97 6.33 3.64 8.27
C LYS A 97 5.12 4.23 7.57
N ILE A 98 4.94 3.91 6.28
CA ILE A 98 3.79 4.39 5.50
C ILE A 98 2.48 3.87 6.10
N PHE A 99 2.42 2.58 6.46
CA PHE A 99 1.23 1.96 7.04
C PHE A 99 0.84 2.57 8.41
N LEU A 100 1.83 2.95 9.22
CA LEU A 100 1.63 3.53 10.55
C LEU A 100 1.32 5.03 10.52
N LEU A 101 1.37 5.68 9.35
CA LEU A 101 0.91 7.06 9.25
C LEU A 101 -0.58 7.15 9.58
N PRO A 102 -1.00 8.19 10.32
CA PRO A 102 -2.43 8.41 10.55
C PRO A 102 -3.13 8.56 9.20
N LYS A 103 -4.16 7.73 8.99
CA LYS A 103 -5.03 7.86 7.81
C LYS A 103 -5.85 9.12 7.92
N ASP A 104 -5.95 9.88 6.85
CA ASP A 104 -6.89 11.00 6.77
C ASP A 104 -8.32 10.43 6.74
N LEU A 105 -9.22 11.05 7.49
CA LEU A 105 -10.64 10.68 7.47
C LEU A 105 -11.25 10.87 6.08
N ASP A 106 -10.65 11.74 5.28
CA ASP A 106 -11.11 12.04 3.93
C ASP A 106 -10.61 11.03 2.88
N ASP A 107 -9.61 10.21 3.20
CA ASP A 107 -9.08 9.16 2.29
C ASP A 107 -10.15 8.12 1.88
N ASN A 108 -11.19 7.95 2.68
CA ASN A 108 -12.30 7.03 2.41
C ASN A 108 -13.52 7.71 1.74
N LYS A 109 -13.45 9.02 1.44
CA LYS A 109 -14.54 9.74 0.80
C LYS A 109 -14.44 9.66 -0.72
N ASN A 110 -15.61 9.73 -1.37
CA ASN A 110 -15.66 9.87 -2.81
C ASN A 110 -15.08 11.23 -3.21
N ALA A 111 -14.32 11.26 -4.30
CA ALA A 111 -13.73 12.47 -4.82
C ALA A 111 -14.50 12.98 -6.05
N ILE A 112 -14.66 14.29 -6.15
CA ILE A 112 -15.09 14.94 -7.39
C ILE A 112 -13.84 15.56 -8.02
N VAL A 113 -13.59 15.21 -9.27
CA VAL A 113 -12.45 15.71 -10.04
C VAL A 113 -12.99 16.60 -11.15
N GLU A 114 -12.44 17.79 -11.24
CA GLU A 114 -12.74 18.77 -12.29
C GLU A 114 -11.46 19.07 -13.06
N ILE A 115 -11.51 18.95 -14.38
CA ILE A 115 -10.40 19.26 -15.28
C ILE A 115 -10.89 20.31 -16.26
N ARG A 116 -10.21 21.47 -16.30
CA ARG A 116 -10.51 22.57 -17.23
C ARG A 116 -9.32 22.89 -18.12
N ALA A 117 -9.57 23.11 -19.38
CA ALA A 117 -8.54 23.45 -20.35
C ALA A 117 -7.94 24.87 -20.17
N GLY A 118 -8.60 25.74 -19.40
CA GLY A 118 -8.17 27.12 -19.22
C GLY A 118 -8.14 27.91 -20.55
N THR A 119 -7.15 28.83 -20.69
CA THR A 119 -7.03 29.71 -21.85
C THR A 119 -6.13 29.15 -22.97
N GLY A 120 -5.70 27.90 -22.89
CA GLY A 120 -4.67 27.29 -23.73
C GLY A 120 -5.08 26.87 -25.16
N GLY A 121 -6.28 27.19 -25.63
CA GLY A 121 -6.71 26.85 -26.99
C GLY A 121 -6.86 25.35 -27.23
N LEU A 122 -6.61 24.88 -28.48
CA LEU A 122 -6.81 23.50 -28.90
C LEU A 122 -5.94 22.51 -28.12
N GLU A 123 -4.65 22.82 -27.93
CA GLU A 123 -3.71 21.93 -27.24
C GLU A 123 -4.14 21.67 -25.79
N ALA A 124 -4.63 22.70 -25.10
CA ALA A 124 -5.13 22.57 -23.74
C ALA A 124 -6.41 21.70 -23.67
N THR A 125 -7.29 21.80 -24.67
CA THR A 125 -8.51 20.95 -24.72
C THR A 125 -8.18 19.50 -25.01
N LEU A 126 -7.20 19.23 -25.84
CA LEU A 126 -6.68 17.88 -26.10
C LEU A 126 -6.02 17.31 -24.85
N PHE A 127 -5.19 18.10 -24.15
CA PHE A 127 -4.54 17.69 -22.92
C PHE A 127 -5.55 17.40 -21.80
N CYS A 128 -6.63 18.21 -21.70
CA CYS A 128 -7.74 17.93 -20.78
C CYS A 128 -8.36 16.55 -21.04
N SER A 129 -8.56 16.20 -22.31
CA SER A 129 -9.07 14.89 -22.71
C SER A 129 -8.08 13.76 -22.37
N ASP A 130 -6.78 13.98 -22.52
CA ASP A 130 -5.77 12.97 -22.21
C ASP A 130 -5.61 12.75 -20.70
N LEU A 131 -5.70 13.82 -19.90
CA LEU A 131 -5.78 13.70 -18.44
C LEU A 131 -7.01 12.89 -18.00
N PHE A 132 -8.18 13.18 -18.58
CA PHE A 132 -9.39 12.41 -18.27
C PHE A 132 -9.20 10.90 -18.57
N LYS A 133 -8.66 10.55 -19.75
CA LYS A 133 -8.34 9.17 -20.12
C LYS A 133 -7.35 8.51 -19.16
N MET A 134 -6.38 9.28 -18.65
CA MET A 134 -5.45 8.80 -17.64
C MET A 134 -6.20 8.39 -16.37
N TYR A 135 -7.11 9.25 -15.87
CA TYR A 135 -7.93 8.93 -14.69
C TYR A 135 -8.85 7.72 -14.94
N GLU A 136 -9.49 7.60 -16.11
CA GLU A 136 -10.29 6.42 -16.48
C GLU A 136 -9.46 5.13 -16.36
N LYS A 137 -8.23 5.12 -16.90
CA LYS A 137 -7.33 3.97 -16.83
C LYS A 137 -6.90 3.65 -15.39
N VAL A 138 -6.63 4.68 -14.59
CA VAL A 138 -6.27 4.49 -13.16
C VAL A 138 -7.46 3.91 -12.40
N CYS A 139 -8.65 4.45 -12.57
CA CYS A 139 -9.88 3.94 -11.93
C CYS A 139 -10.14 2.48 -12.32
N SER A 140 -10.06 2.17 -13.60
CA SER A 140 -10.20 0.79 -14.10
C SER A 140 -9.18 -0.16 -13.46
N LYS A 141 -7.90 0.23 -13.41
CA LYS A 141 -6.83 -0.58 -12.79
C LYS A 141 -7.03 -0.79 -11.29
N LYS A 142 -7.56 0.23 -10.60
CA LYS A 142 -7.87 0.19 -9.17
C LYS A 142 -9.22 -0.43 -8.85
N LYS A 143 -10.04 -0.72 -9.87
CA LYS A 143 -11.44 -1.17 -9.76
C LYS A 143 -12.34 -0.13 -9.07
N TRP A 144 -12.00 1.14 -9.21
CA TRP A 144 -12.82 2.24 -8.75
C TRP A 144 -13.89 2.57 -9.79
N LYS A 145 -15.03 3.01 -9.32
CA LYS A 145 -16.12 3.48 -10.19
C LYS A 145 -15.88 4.95 -10.55
N LEU A 146 -15.97 5.26 -11.83
CA LEU A 146 -15.91 6.64 -12.35
C LEU A 146 -17.25 6.96 -12.99
N ASP A 147 -17.93 7.99 -12.49
CA ASP A 147 -19.19 8.48 -13.01
C ASP A 147 -19.02 9.91 -13.52
N ILE A 148 -19.32 10.14 -14.80
CA ILE A 148 -19.23 11.46 -15.41
C ILE A 148 -20.43 12.29 -14.98
N ILE A 149 -20.14 13.48 -14.42
CA ILE A 149 -21.16 14.45 -13.99
C ILE A 149 -21.47 15.43 -15.11
N SER A 150 -20.41 15.97 -15.76
CA SER A 150 -20.56 16.95 -16.84
C SER A 150 -19.38 16.88 -17.80
N ILE A 151 -19.65 17.07 -19.09
CA ILE A 151 -18.62 17.24 -20.13
C ILE A 151 -18.99 18.42 -21.02
N SER A 152 -18.04 19.35 -21.19
CA SER A 152 -18.09 20.39 -22.21
C SER A 152 -17.03 20.09 -23.28
N LYS A 153 -17.48 19.75 -24.49
CA LYS A 153 -16.61 19.45 -25.63
C LYS A 153 -16.13 20.73 -26.30
N SER A 154 -14.93 20.71 -26.85
CA SER A 154 -14.42 21.75 -27.73
C SER A 154 -14.82 21.45 -29.18
N GLU A 155 -15.19 22.48 -29.95
CA GLU A 155 -15.45 22.33 -31.38
C GLU A 155 -14.23 21.87 -32.18
N ALA A 156 -13.05 22.26 -31.70
CA ALA A 156 -11.76 21.89 -32.32
C ALA A 156 -11.23 20.52 -31.88
N GLY A 157 -11.95 19.81 -30.97
CA GLY A 157 -11.55 18.52 -30.40
C GLY A 157 -11.15 18.62 -28.94
N GLY A 158 -11.22 17.49 -28.22
CA GLY A 158 -10.95 17.42 -26.78
C GLY A 158 -12.07 18.00 -25.91
N PHE A 159 -11.75 18.31 -24.65
CA PHE A 159 -12.71 18.85 -23.67
C PHE A 159 -12.31 20.23 -23.19
N LYS A 160 -13.26 21.16 -23.17
CA LYS A 160 -13.12 22.46 -22.47
C LYS A 160 -13.14 22.22 -20.96
N GLU A 161 -14.01 21.32 -20.52
CA GLU A 161 -14.18 20.95 -19.12
C GLU A 161 -14.72 19.52 -19.03
N VAL A 162 -14.28 18.78 -18.05
CA VAL A 162 -14.88 17.52 -17.64
C VAL A 162 -14.92 17.42 -16.12
N ILE A 163 -16.08 17.06 -15.58
CA ILE A 163 -16.34 16.88 -14.14
C ILE A 163 -16.82 15.44 -13.96
N PHE A 164 -16.18 14.71 -13.07
CA PHE A 164 -16.54 13.33 -12.78
C PHE A 164 -16.32 13.00 -11.30
N SER A 165 -17.08 12.03 -10.78
CA SER A 165 -16.89 11.49 -9.45
C SER A 165 -16.10 10.17 -9.53
N VAL A 166 -15.28 9.93 -8.51
CA VAL A 166 -14.54 8.70 -8.32
C VAL A 166 -14.94 8.12 -6.97
N SER A 167 -15.34 6.85 -6.96
CA SER A 167 -15.73 6.10 -5.76
C SER A 167 -15.13 4.69 -5.79
N GLY A 168 -14.64 4.21 -4.62
CA GLY A 168 -14.07 2.86 -4.55
C GLY A 168 -13.43 2.53 -3.23
#